data_c912832d521a767d0107a9eb38e1cb81
#
_entry.id   c912832d521a767d0107a9eb38e1cb81
#
_cell.length_a   1.000
_cell.length_b   1.000
_cell.length_c   1.000
_cell.angle_alpha   90.00
_cell.angle_beta   90.00
_cell.angle_gamma   90.00
#
_symmetry.space_group_name_H-M   'P 1'
#
loop_
_entity.id
_entity.type
_entity.pdbx_description
1 polymer ?
#
loop_
_entity_poly.entity_id
_entity_poly.type
_entity_poly.pdbx_seq_one_letter_code
_entity_poly.pdbx_strand_id
1 'polypeptide(L)'
;YFFFGFGYIIFGTFIAALTVNTPALENIQHASWILVGLSAMPAIFVWQGISRLTGNHISLALSCFTCSTGILTLYFFDGIGASLFACLAYGMGVIGIVGLVLLEGKIRHSGSIKFAVAFLTTTFSIGQITGPYVSGLMIDFFGNYENAMLLSGCCLFMAGMCMINYKLLFSRL
;
A
#
# COMPACT_ATOMS: atom_id res chain seq x y z
N TYR A 1 10.10 -2.16 -2.04
CA TYR A 1 9.47 -2.40 -0.73
C TYR A 1 9.54 -1.16 0.15
N PHE A 2 10.55 -0.31 -0.02
CA PHE A 2 10.61 1.01 0.61
C PHE A 2 9.39 1.87 0.26
N PHE A 3 9.08 2.03 -1.03
CA PHE A 3 7.94 2.82 -1.49
C PHE A 3 6.60 2.29 -0.95
N PHE A 4 6.47 0.97 -0.82
CA PHE A 4 5.31 0.39 -0.18
C PHE A 4 5.26 0.77 1.31
N GLY A 5 6.36 0.58 2.05
CA GLY A 5 6.44 0.94 3.47
C GLY A 5 6.15 2.41 3.74
N PHE A 6 6.65 3.29 2.85
CA PHE A 6 6.42 4.73 2.92
C PHE A 6 4.95 5.09 2.64
N GLY A 7 4.40 4.59 1.54
CA GLY A 7 3.04 4.97 1.10
C GLY A 7 1.94 4.40 1.98
N TYR A 8 1.96 3.10 2.28
CA TYR A 8 0.86 2.47 3.01
C TYR A 8 0.68 3.03 4.42
N ILE A 9 1.77 3.37 5.11
CA ILE A 9 1.70 3.87 6.48
C ILE A 9 1.09 5.29 6.57
N ILE A 10 1.28 6.10 5.53
CA ILE A 10 0.67 7.43 5.46
C ILE A 10 -0.86 7.30 5.52
N PHE A 11 -1.43 6.44 4.67
CA PHE A 11 -2.88 6.19 4.71
C PHE A 11 -3.30 5.64 6.07
N GLY A 12 -2.63 4.60 6.57
CA GLY A 12 -2.93 4.00 7.86
C GLY A 12 -2.89 4.99 9.03
N THR A 13 -1.98 5.96 9.00
CA THR A 13 -1.84 6.96 10.05
C THR A 13 -2.94 8.02 9.97
N PHE A 14 -3.26 8.49 8.78
CA PHE A 14 -4.10 9.69 8.61
C PHE A 14 -5.54 9.41 8.22
N ILE A 15 -5.93 8.16 7.91
CA ILE A 15 -7.31 7.83 7.53
C ILE A 15 -8.31 8.19 8.64
N ALA A 16 -7.97 7.96 9.91
CA ALA A 16 -8.82 8.31 11.03
C ALA A 16 -8.96 9.83 11.17
N ALA A 17 -7.88 10.59 10.99
CA ALA A 17 -7.91 12.04 11.04
C ALA A 17 -8.69 12.64 9.86
N LEU A 18 -8.54 12.08 8.66
CA LEU A 18 -9.30 12.48 7.49
C LEU A 18 -10.81 12.32 7.73
N THR A 19 -11.24 11.19 8.29
CA THR A 19 -12.66 10.90 8.55
C THR A 19 -13.26 11.80 9.62
N VAL A 20 -12.50 12.18 10.66
CA VAL A 20 -12.95 13.13 11.70
C VAL A 20 -13.15 14.54 11.14
N ASN A 21 -12.26 14.97 10.25
CA ASN A 21 -12.30 16.33 9.69
C ASN A 21 -13.28 16.48 8.51
N THR A 22 -13.92 15.40 8.09
CA THR A 22 -14.92 15.41 7.00
C THR A 22 -16.29 15.07 7.57
N PRO A 23 -17.23 16.02 7.75
CA PRO A 23 -18.53 15.78 8.40
C PRO A 23 -19.35 14.63 7.78
N ALA A 24 -19.22 14.43 6.47
CA ALA A 24 -19.88 13.31 5.77
C ALA A 24 -19.32 11.93 6.16
N LEU A 25 -18.14 11.86 6.78
CA LEU A 25 -17.42 10.62 7.09
C LEU A 25 -17.37 10.29 8.59
N GLU A 26 -17.83 11.20 9.46
CA GLU A 26 -17.77 11.05 10.92
C GLU A 26 -18.40 9.73 11.38
N ASN A 27 -19.53 9.34 10.80
CA ASN A 27 -20.21 8.07 11.12
C ASN A 27 -19.45 6.81 10.65
N ILE A 28 -18.44 6.95 9.79
CA ILE A 28 -17.70 5.81 9.21
C ILE A 28 -16.33 5.66 9.88
N GLN A 29 -15.91 6.60 10.70
CA GLN A 29 -14.58 6.59 11.33
C GLN A 29 -14.25 5.24 11.99
N HIS A 30 -15.16 4.72 12.82
CA HIS A 30 -14.98 3.44 13.49
C HIS A 30 -15.11 2.25 12.54
N ALA A 31 -15.91 2.38 11.47
CA ALA A 31 -16.09 1.33 10.48
C ALA A 31 -14.90 1.21 9.50
N SER A 32 -14.10 2.25 9.32
CA SER A 32 -12.99 2.26 8.36
C SER A 32 -12.00 1.12 8.61
N TRP A 33 -11.55 0.94 9.84
CA TRP A 33 -10.62 -0.14 10.18
C TRP A 33 -11.26 -1.52 10.17
N ILE A 34 -12.56 -1.63 10.47
CA ILE A 34 -13.31 -2.89 10.34
C ILE A 34 -13.35 -3.31 8.87
N LEU A 35 -13.63 -2.37 7.95
CA LEU A 35 -13.65 -2.63 6.51
C LEU A 35 -12.28 -3.02 5.97
N VAL A 36 -11.23 -2.33 6.40
CA VAL A 36 -9.84 -2.71 6.08
C VAL A 36 -9.57 -4.14 6.54
N GLY A 37 -9.93 -4.50 7.77
CA GLY A 37 -9.74 -5.85 8.30
C GLY A 37 -10.52 -6.91 7.54
N LEU A 38 -11.79 -6.65 7.23
CA LEU A 38 -12.65 -7.58 6.49
C LEU A 38 -12.11 -7.85 5.07
N SER A 39 -11.65 -6.81 4.36
CA SER A 39 -11.07 -6.95 3.03
C SER A 39 -9.69 -7.64 3.05
N ALA A 40 -8.95 -7.48 4.15
CA ALA A 40 -7.65 -8.10 4.34
C ALA A 40 -7.74 -9.64 4.53
N MET A 41 -8.85 -10.15 5.08
CA MET A 41 -9.01 -11.60 5.33
C MET A 41 -8.86 -12.47 4.09
N PRO A 42 -9.54 -12.22 2.96
CA PRO A 42 -9.38 -13.00 1.74
C PRO A 42 -8.14 -12.64 0.93
N ALA A 43 -7.49 -11.51 1.21
CA ALA A 43 -6.46 -10.91 0.36
C ALA A 43 -5.33 -11.88 0.01
N ILE A 44 -4.79 -12.61 0.98
CA ILE A 44 -3.66 -13.51 0.74
C ILE A 44 -4.04 -14.64 -0.22
N PHE A 45 -5.26 -15.20 -0.10
CA PHE A 45 -5.74 -16.25 -0.97
C PHE A 45 -5.99 -15.75 -2.40
N VAL A 46 -6.59 -14.56 -2.52
CA VAL A 46 -6.87 -13.92 -3.81
C VAL A 46 -5.55 -13.64 -4.54
N TRP A 47 -4.60 -12.98 -3.89
CA TRP A 47 -3.33 -12.61 -4.53
C TRP A 47 -2.42 -13.81 -4.81
N GLN A 48 -2.43 -14.83 -3.96
CA GLN A 48 -1.74 -16.09 -4.27
C GLN A 48 -2.39 -16.84 -5.44
N GLY A 49 -3.71 -16.80 -5.55
CA GLY A 49 -4.44 -17.33 -6.70
C GLY A 49 -4.03 -16.64 -7.99
N ILE A 50 -4.01 -15.30 -8.00
CA ILE A 50 -3.56 -14.49 -9.14
C ILE A 50 -2.08 -14.78 -9.46
N SER A 51 -1.23 -14.88 -8.43
CA SER A 51 0.20 -15.16 -8.57
C SER A 51 0.48 -16.50 -9.27
N ARG A 52 -0.36 -17.53 -9.05
CA ARG A 52 -0.25 -18.82 -9.75
C ARG A 52 -0.55 -18.72 -11.24
N LEU A 53 -1.41 -17.79 -11.65
CA LEU A 53 -1.84 -17.59 -13.03
C LEU A 53 -0.92 -16.63 -13.81
N THR A 54 -0.49 -15.53 -13.16
CA THR A 54 0.22 -14.42 -13.83
C THR A 54 1.70 -14.32 -13.45
N GLY A 55 2.10 -15.03 -12.42
CA GLY A 55 3.42 -14.90 -11.80
C GLY A 55 3.44 -13.91 -10.65
N ASN A 56 4.39 -14.14 -9.72
CA ASN A 56 4.43 -13.41 -8.45
C ASN A 56 4.65 -11.88 -8.62
N HIS A 57 5.52 -11.47 -9.56
CA HIS A 57 5.83 -10.06 -9.83
C HIS A 57 4.63 -9.27 -10.38
N ILE A 58 3.80 -9.89 -11.25
CA ILE A 58 2.59 -9.24 -11.78
C ILE A 58 1.54 -9.13 -10.68
N SER A 59 1.32 -10.20 -9.93
CA SER A 59 0.39 -10.18 -8.79
C SER A 59 0.77 -9.12 -7.76
N LEU A 60 2.07 -8.98 -7.47
CA LEU A 60 2.59 -7.95 -6.57
C LEU A 60 2.36 -6.54 -7.13
N ALA A 61 2.59 -6.32 -8.43
CA ALA A 61 2.30 -5.03 -9.06
C ALA A 61 0.80 -4.70 -9.01
N LEU A 62 -0.06 -5.67 -9.32
CA LEU A 62 -1.51 -5.48 -9.27
C LEU A 62 -2.00 -5.16 -7.85
N SER A 63 -1.45 -5.82 -6.81
CA SER A 63 -1.81 -5.51 -5.42
C SER A 63 -1.37 -4.10 -5.02
N CYS A 64 -0.20 -3.63 -5.48
CA CYS A 64 0.25 -2.25 -5.30
C CYS A 64 -0.69 -1.25 -6.00
N PHE A 65 -1.10 -1.53 -7.24
CA PHE A 65 -2.05 -0.67 -7.96
C PHE A 65 -3.44 -0.65 -7.33
N THR A 66 -3.92 -1.79 -6.83
CA THR A 66 -5.19 -1.84 -6.10
C THR A 66 -5.14 -0.94 -4.87
N CYS A 67 -4.08 -1.02 -4.08
CA CYS A 67 -3.88 -0.16 -2.92
C CYS A 67 -3.76 1.32 -3.32
N SER A 68 -2.96 1.63 -4.35
CA SER A 68 -2.75 2.97 -4.87
C SER A 68 -4.06 3.60 -5.37
N THR A 69 -4.82 2.89 -6.20
CA THR A 69 -6.09 3.40 -6.75
C THR A 69 -7.11 3.67 -5.66
N GLY A 70 -7.20 2.81 -4.64
CA GLY A 70 -8.05 3.05 -3.48
C GLY A 70 -7.72 4.36 -2.78
N ILE A 71 -6.43 4.60 -2.49
CA ILE A 71 -6.00 5.82 -1.81
C ILE A 71 -6.15 7.06 -2.69
N LEU A 72 -5.78 6.98 -3.98
CA LEU A 72 -5.93 8.10 -4.92
C LEU A 72 -7.40 8.49 -5.14
N THR A 73 -8.33 7.58 -4.96
CA THR A 73 -9.77 7.91 -5.04
C THR A 73 -10.16 8.97 -4.00
N LEU A 74 -9.52 9.00 -2.82
CA LEU A 74 -9.76 10.03 -1.80
C LEU A 74 -9.24 11.43 -2.18
N TYR A 75 -8.33 11.51 -3.15
CA TYR A 75 -7.86 12.79 -3.67
C TYR A 75 -8.81 13.36 -4.72
N PHE A 76 -9.42 12.50 -5.54
CA PHE A 76 -10.24 12.93 -6.67
C PHE A 76 -11.74 12.95 -6.37
N PHE A 77 -12.18 12.23 -5.35
CA PHE A 77 -13.61 12.06 -5.05
C PHE A 77 -13.86 12.18 -3.56
N ASP A 78 -14.83 13.02 -3.22
CA ASP A 78 -15.33 13.17 -1.87
C ASP A 78 -16.49 12.20 -1.61
N GLY A 79 -16.70 11.89 -0.34
CA GLY A 79 -17.88 11.20 0.14
C GLY A 79 -17.65 9.75 0.58
N ILE A 80 -18.74 9.17 1.11
CA ILE A 80 -18.74 7.86 1.76
C ILE A 80 -18.28 6.75 0.81
N GLY A 81 -18.71 6.78 -0.45
CA GLY A 81 -18.37 5.76 -1.44
C GLY A 81 -16.86 5.69 -1.73
N ALA A 82 -16.20 6.85 -1.86
CA ALA A 82 -14.75 6.94 -2.05
C ALA A 82 -13.99 6.36 -0.85
N SER A 83 -14.43 6.70 0.36
CA SER A 83 -13.80 6.22 1.60
C SER A 83 -14.00 4.72 1.81
N LEU A 84 -15.19 4.18 1.53
CA LEU A 84 -15.44 2.74 1.57
C LEU A 84 -14.55 1.99 0.57
N PHE A 85 -14.48 2.47 -0.67
CA PHE A 85 -13.63 1.89 -1.70
C PHE A 85 -12.15 1.93 -1.30
N ALA A 86 -11.68 3.07 -0.78
CA ALA A 86 -10.30 3.21 -0.31
C ALA A 86 -9.96 2.20 0.79
N CYS A 87 -10.82 2.04 1.81
CA CYS A 87 -10.61 1.08 2.89
C CYS A 87 -10.55 -0.37 2.38
N LEU A 88 -11.49 -0.74 1.49
CA LEU A 88 -11.52 -2.10 0.92
C LEU A 88 -10.31 -2.39 0.04
N ALA A 89 -9.96 -1.46 -0.85
CA ALA A 89 -8.81 -1.60 -1.73
C ALA A 89 -7.47 -1.60 -0.96
N TYR A 90 -7.37 -0.77 0.08
CA TYR A 90 -6.21 -0.73 0.96
C TYR A 90 -6.02 -2.06 1.71
N GLY A 91 -7.04 -2.56 2.41
CA GLY A 91 -6.94 -3.81 3.14
C GLY A 91 -6.61 -5.00 2.24
N MET A 92 -7.26 -5.09 1.08
CA MET A 92 -6.98 -6.10 0.07
C MET A 92 -5.52 -6.00 -0.43
N GLY A 93 -5.04 -4.80 -0.74
CA GLY A 93 -3.69 -4.58 -1.29
C GLY A 93 -2.58 -4.86 -0.29
N VAL A 94 -2.65 -4.29 0.92
CA VAL A 94 -1.56 -4.32 1.92
C VAL A 94 -1.16 -5.76 2.29
N ILE A 95 -2.11 -6.59 2.65
CA ILE A 95 -1.83 -7.98 3.06
C ILE A 95 -1.31 -8.81 1.87
N GLY A 96 -1.84 -8.55 0.67
CA GLY A 96 -1.32 -9.16 -0.57
C GLY A 96 0.14 -8.84 -0.80
N ILE A 97 0.51 -7.56 -0.72
CA ILE A 97 1.89 -7.09 -0.95
C ILE A 97 2.86 -7.75 0.04
N VAL A 98 2.54 -7.74 1.34
CA VAL A 98 3.41 -8.35 2.36
C VAL A 98 3.65 -9.83 2.08
N GLY A 99 2.61 -10.59 1.80
CA GLY A 99 2.72 -12.02 1.51
C GLY A 99 3.53 -12.32 0.25
N LEU A 100 3.27 -11.58 -0.83
CA LEU A 100 3.95 -11.77 -2.12
C LEU A 100 5.41 -11.32 -2.11
N VAL A 101 5.77 -10.25 -1.39
CA VAL A 101 7.17 -9.79 -1.26
C VAL A 101 8.01 -10.82 -0.53
N LEU A 102 7.50 -11.40 0.57
CA LEU A 102 8.22 -12.44 1.28
C LEU A 102 8.42 -13.71 0.42
N LEU A 103 7.44 -14.04 -0.42
CA LEU A 103 7.56 -15.12 -1.38
C LEU A 103 8.62 -14.80 -2.44
N GLU A 104 8.63 -13.59 -2.98
CA GLU A 104 9.63 -13.13 -3.96
C GLU A 104 11.05 -13.17 -3.37
N GLY A 105 11.22 -12.74 -2.13
CA GLY A 105 12.51 -12.82 -1.43
C GLY A 105 13.02 -14.26 -1.30
N LYS A 106 12.14 -15.24 -1.06
CA LYS A 106 12.50 -16.66 -1.01
C LYS A 106 12.90 -17.21 -2.37
N ILE A 107 12.20 -16.83 -3.43
CA ILE A 107 12.44 -17.36 -4.79
C ILE A 107 13.77 -16.85 -5.34
N ARG A 108 14.11 -15.60 -5.07
CA ARG A 108 15.25 -14.93 -5.74
C ARG A 108 16.57 -15.05 -5.00
N HIS A 109 16.54 -15.22 -3.71
CA HIS A 109 17.79 -15.25 -2.94
C HIS A 109 18.30 -16.70 -2.81
N SER A 110 19.34 -17.03 -3.60
CA SER A 110 20.02 -18.34 -3.56
C SER A 110 20.87 -18.54 -2.30
N GLY A 111 21.07 -17.48 -1.52
CA GLY A 111 21.84 -17.50 -0.25
C GLY A 111 20.95 -17.68 0.98
N SER A 112 21.21 -16.93 2.03
CA SER A 112 20.43 -17.00 3.27
C SER A 112 19.08 -16.31 3.15
N ILE A 113 18.00 -17.07 3.19
CA ILE A 113 16.62 -16.53 3.23
C ILE A 113 16.43 -15.55 4.40
N LYS A 114 17.10 -15.80 5.54
CA LYS A 114 17.07 -14.91 6.71
C LYS A 114 17.61 -13.53 6.39
N PHE A 115 18.70 -13.45 5.61
CA PHE A 115 19.26 -12.17 5.18
C PHE A 115 18.32 -11.42 4.23
N ALA A 116 17.73 -12.10 3.25
CA ALA A 116 16.79 -11.49 2.32
C ALA A 116 15.57 -10.91 3.06
N VAL A 117 14.98 -11.66 3.98
CA VAL A 117 13.84 -11.21 4.78
C VAL A 117 14.25 -10.02 5.67
N ALA A 118 15.39 -10.09 6.35
CA ALA A 118 15.88 -9.00 7.18
C ALA A 118 16.11 -7.72 6.37
N PHE A 119 16.75 -7.81 5.20
CA PHE A 119 16.99 -6.67 4.32
C PHE A 119 15.68 -6.03 3.83
N LEU A 120 14.72 -6.85 3.37
CA LEU A 120 13.41 -6.37 2.94
C LEU A 120 12.66 -5.68 4.09
N THR A 121 12.65 -6.30 5.27
CA THR A 121 11.97 -5.73 6.45
C THR A 121 12.62 -4.43 6.90
N THR A 122 13.96 -4.35 6.90
CA THR A 122 14.67 -3.11 7.24
C THR A 122 14.33 -1.99 6.26
N THR A 123 14.37 -2.28 4.96
CA THR A 123 14.03 -1.30 3.92
C THR A 123 12.58 -0.81 4.05
N PHE A 124 11.65 -1.71 4.33
CA PHE A 124 10.26 -1.41 4.61
C PHE A 124 10.11 -0.52 5.86
N SER A 125 10.81 -0.86 6.95
CA SER A 125 10.75 -0.10 8.22
C SER A 125 11.28 1.32 8.07
N ILE A 126 12.32 1.55 7.26
CA ILE A 126 12.79 2.91 6.94
C ILE A 126 11.66 3.71 6.26
N GLY A 127 10.94 3.10 5.30
CA GLY A 127 9.76 3.71 4.69
C GLY A 127 8.68 4.05 5.71
N GLN A 128 8.38 3.14 6.64
CA GLN A 128 7.39 3.35 7.70
C GLN A 128 7.72 4.51 8.64
N ILE A 129 8.99 4.72 8.93
CA ILE A 129 9.42 5.83 9.80
C ILE A 129 9.35 7.16 9.05
N THR A 130 9.83 7.17 7.81
CA THR A 130 9.93 8.40 7.01
C THR A 130 8.57 8.86 6.46
N GLY A 131 7.66 7.95 6.16
CA GLY A 131 6.33 8.24 5.61
C GLY A 131 5.51 9.23 6.45
N PRO A 132 5.18 8.90 7.72
CA PRO A 132 4.41 9.80 8.59
C PRO A 132 5.12 11.12 8.86
N TYR A 133 6.45 11.11 8.96
CA TYR A 133 7.23 12.34 9.18
C TYR A 133 7.07 13.30 7.98
N VAL A 134 7.31 12.82 6.76
CA VAL A 134 7.20 13.67 5.56
C VAL A 134 5.76 14.13 5.34
N SER A 135 4.78 13.24 5.50
CA SER A 135 3.38 13.59 5.33
C SER A 135 2.85 14.54 6.41
N GLY A 136 3.35 14.41 7.66
CA GLY A 136 3.07 15.38 8.72
C GLY A 136 3.54 16.78 8.36
N LEU A 137 4.79 16.92 7.89
CA LEU A 137 5.30 18.22 7.41
C LEU A 137 4.47 18.78 6.23
N MET A 138 4.00 17.91 5.33
CA MET A 138 3.13 18.34 4.23
C MET A 138 1.77 18.84 4.74
N ILE A 139 1.17 18.16 5.71
CA ILE A 139 -0.10 18.56 6.31
C ILE A 139 0.05 19.90 7.02
N ASP A 140 1.13 20.10 7.78
CA ASP A 140 1.42 21.36 8.45
C ASP A 140 1.62 22.51 7.46
N PHE A 141 2.26 22.24 6.31
CA PHE A 141 2.53 23.26 5.30
C PHE A 141 1.30 23.60 4.43
N PHE A 142 0.54 22.60 4.00
CA PHE A 142 -0.61 22.78 3.09
C PHE A 142 -1.95 22.92 3.82
N GLY A 143 -2.02 22.60 5.11
CA GLY A 143 -3.24 22.67 5.91
C GLY A 143 -4.31 21.63 5.59
N ASN A 144 -3.99 20.58 4.78
CA ASN A 144 -4.94 19.54 4.39
C ASN A 144 -4.29 18.16 4.29
N TYR A 145 -5.12 17.12 4.39
CA TYR A 145 -4.68 15.71 4.30
C TYR A 145 -4.61 15.19 2.86
N GLU A 146 -5.21 15.88 1.89
CA GLU A 146 -5.33 15.41 0.50
C GLU A 146 -3.97 15.22 -0.15
N ASN A 147 -3.05 16.16 0.04
CA ASN A 147 -1.70 16.08 -0.50
C ASN A 147 -0.90 14.90 0.08
N ALA A 148 -1.13 14.56 1.36
CA ALA A 148 -0.53 13.39 1.98
C ALA A 148 -1.10 12.09 1.37
N MET A 149 -2.41 12.03 1.08
CA MET A 149 -3.03 10.91 0.38
C MET A 149 -2.53 10.78 -1.05
N LEU A 150 -2.36 11.89 -1.77
CA LEU A 150 -1.76 11.90 -3.11
C LEU A 150 -0.35 11.32 -3.09
N LEU A 151 0.50 11.78 -2.16
CA LEU A 151 1.86 11.27 -1.98
C LEU A 151 1.86 9.75 -1.69
N SER A 152 0.99 9.31 -0.79
CA SER A 152 0.80 7.90 -0.44
C SER A 152 0.47 7.06 -1.66
N GLY A 153 -0.55 7.46 -2.41
CA GLY A 153 -0.99 6.78 -3.63
C GLY A 153 0.10 6.73 -4.70
N CYS A 154 0.80 7.84 -4.93
CA CYS A 154 1.90 7.91 -5.89
C CYS A 154 3.07 6.97 -5.50
N CYS A 155 3.43 6.90 -4.23
CA CYS A 155 4.47 5.97 -3.77
C CYS A 155 4.10 4.51 -4.00
N LEU A 156 2.84 4.14 -3.74
CA LEU A 156 2.34 2.79 -4.01
C LEU A 156 2.26 2.48 -5.50
N PHE A 157 1.89 3.47 -6.33
CA PHE A 157 1.93 3.34 -7.78
C PHE A 157 3.35 3.09 -8.28
N MET A 158 4.32 3.86 -7.79
CA MET A 158 5.75 3.67 -8.10
C MET A 158 6.24 2.30 -7.67
N ALA A 159 5.82 1.79 -6.51
CA ALA A 159 6.14 0.44 -6.09
C ALA A 159 5.65 -0.61 -7.10
N GLY A 160 4.41 -0.48 -7.58
CA GLY A 160 3.84 -1.33 -8.63
C GLY A 160 4.61 -1.26 -9.94
N MET A 161 4.94 -0.05 -10.39
CA MET A 161 5.73 0.18 -11.61
C MET A 161 7.14 -0.44 -11.53
N CYS A 162 7.79 -0.36 -10.38
CA CYS A 162 9.08 -1.02 -10.15
C CYS A 162 8.99 -2.54 -10.34
N MET A 163 7.86 -3.15 -9.95
CA MET A 163 7.65 -4.60 -10.10
C MET A 163 7.41 -5.02 -11.55
N ILE A 164 6.72 -4.22 -12.35
CA ILE A 164 6.53 -4.48 -13.79
C ILE A 164 7.84 -4.35 -14.55
N ASN A 165 8.54 -3.24 -14.33
CA ASN A 165 9.79 -2.94 -15.05
C ASN A 165 10.97 -3.83 -14.64
N TYR A 166 10.83 -4.52 -13.51
CA TYR A 166 11.84 -5.42 -13.01
C TYR A 166 12.30 -6.45 -14.05
N LYS A 167 11.36 -7.07 -14.79
CA LYS A 167 11.68 -8.06 -15.82
C LYS A 167 12.46 -7.47 -17.00
N LEU A 168 12.22 -6.20 -17.33
CA LEU A 168 12.95 -5.47 -18.37
C LEU A 168 14.38 -5.10 -17.96
N LEU A 169 14.58 -4.81 -16.65
CA LEU A 169 15.89 -4.42 -16.12
C LEU A 169 16.83 -5.61 -15.90
N PHE A 170 16.31 -6.77 -15.48
CA PHE A 170 17.11 -7.94 -15.13
C PHE A 170 17.10 -9.07 -16.17
N SER A 171 16.32 -8.99 -17.23
CA SER A 171 16.41 -9.93 -18.36
C SER A 171 17.62 -9.66 -19.26
N ARG A 172 18.36 -8.57 -19.03
CA ARG A 172 19.57 -8.19 -19.77
C ARG A 172 20.87 -8.44 -19.00
N LEU A 173 20.80 -8.96 -17.78
CA LEU A 173 21.94 -9.45 -16.99
C LEU A 173 21.94 -10.98 -16.92
#